data_9d28d9a580320a41f36f54c1b4561908
#
_entry.id   9d28d9a580320a41f36f54c1b4561908
#
_cell.length_a   1.000
_cell.length_b   1.000
_cell.length_c   1.000
_cell.angle_alpha   90.00
_cell.angle_beta   90.00
_cell.angle_gamma   90.00
#
_symmetry.space_group_name_H-M   'P 1'
#
loop_
_entity.id
_entity.type
_entity.pdbx_description
1 polymer ?
#
loop_
_entity_poly.entity_id
_entity_poly.type
_entity_poly.pdbx_seq_one_letter_code
_entity_poly.pdbx_strand_id
1 'polypeptide(L)'
;MPLNLYQLKTFFMVARTLNFTEAAKRLNLSQPAVSHAIKNLKKSAGDELFRKAGGKLALTATGAVLYKACETIFYELERTEELLAKSRDKSIGTIRLGATVEFGTTLLVKCLKSFIKANPGIHLDFQFKHDLIKPLLKDELDIVIDCKEYKADGIEKKPLFREEYAVVASAEFIRENGIKKPADLSGCNILSLDKDCAWWGNFLNALPGAERPEFEKVTEMNHIRGIITAAVESLGAGFVPKYCVFKELKAGTLINIFPQLRLLEDRFYVYQKTKRAGFERHKALTCFLANMKTSNLTWA
;
A
#
# COMPACT_ATOMS: atom_id res chain seq x y z
N MET A 1 23.75 -23.92 26.29
CA MET A 1 23.14 -22.81 27.03
C MET A 1 21.70 -22.62 26.51
N PRO A 2 20.73 -22.26 27.32
CA PRO A 2 19.36 -22.04 26.86
C PRO A 2 19.30 -20.83 25.92
N LEU A 3 18.36 -20.85 24.98
CA LEU A 3 18.09 -19.74 24.08
C LEU A 3 17.59 -18.53 24.88
N ASN A 4 18.17 -17.36 24.66
CA ASN A 4 17.83 -16.12 25.35
C ASN A 4 16.91 -15.24 24.50
N LEU A 5 15.81 -14.76 25.06
CA LEU A 5 14.78 -13.98 24.35
C LEU A 5 15.34 -12.70 23.72
N TYR A 6 16.28 -12.01 24.38
CA TYR A 6 16.94 -10.83 23.85
C TYR A 6 17.76 -11.16 22.59
N GLN A 7 18.51 -12.28 22.64
CA GLN A 7 19.30 -12.74 21.49
C GLN A 7 18.39 -13.19 20.33
N LEU A 8 17.27 -13.87 20.63
CA LEU A 8 16.26 -14.23 19.64
C LEU A 8 15.64 -13.01 19.00
N LYS A 9 15.30 -11.96 19.76
CA LYS A 9 14.77 -10.68 19.24
C LYS A 9 15.78 -10.00 18.33
N THR A 10 17.04 -9.98 18.73
CA THR A 10 18.13 -9.42 17.92
C THR A 10 18.32 -10.19 16.62
N PHE A 11 18.36 -11.52 16.69
CA PHE A 11 18.44 -12.40 15.51
C PHE A 11 17.26 -12.17 14.57
N PHE A 12 16.05 -12.16 15.11
CA PHE A 12 14.83 -11.95 14.34
C PHE A 12 14.85 -10.62 13.57
N MET A 13 15.34 -9.55 14.20
CA MET A 13 15.48 -8.25 13.53
C MET A 13 16.55 -8.28 12.44
N VAL A 14 17.72 -8.89 12.68
CA VAL A 14 18.78 -9.03 11.64
C VAL A 14 18.28 -9.88 10.48
N ALA A 15 17.55 -10.96 10.75
CA ALA A 15 16.96 -11.82 9.72
C ALA A 15 15.93 -11.10 8.83
N ARG A 16 15.16 -10.19 9.42
CA ARG A 16 14.17 -9.37 8.68
C ARG A 16 14.83 -8.30 7.81
N THR A 17 15.85 -7.64 8.32
CA THR A 17 16.52 -6.53 7.61
C THR A 17 17.64 -7.01 6.68
N LEU A 18 18.18 -8.21 6.93
CA LEU A 18 19.40 -8.75 6.32
C LEU A 18 20.56 -7.73 6.38
N ASN A 19 20.57 -6.88 7.41
CA ASN A 19 21.54 -5.81 7.62
C ASN A 19 21.73 -5.54 9.12
N PHE A 20 22.93 -5.74 9.63
CA PHE A 20 23.26 -5.56 11.05
C PHE A 20 23.11 -4.11 11.52
N THR A 21 23.49 -3.15 10.68
CA THR A 21 23.40 -1.72 11.00
C THR A 21 21.95 -1.26 11.06
N GLU A 22 21.14 -1.69 10.10
CA GLU A 22 19.70 -1.37 10.08
C GLU A 22 18.97 -2.03 11.26
N ALA A 23 19.29 -3.29 11.57
CA ALA A 23 18.76 -3.98 12.74
C ALA A 23 19.11 -3.26 14.05
N ALA A 24 20.36 -2.78 14.18
CA ALA A 24 20.81 -2.02 15.33
C ALA A 24 20.01 -0.73 15.52
N LYS A 25 19.79 0.03 14.46
CA LYS A 25 18.93 1.24 14.48
C LYS A 25 17.53 0.93 14.95
N ARG A 26 16.88 -0.11 14.40
CA ARG A 26 15.51 -0.50 14.76
C ARG A 26 15.37 -1.02 16.19
N LEU A 27 16.43 -1.55 16.75
CA LEU A 27 16.48 -2.04 18.14
C LEU A 27 16.96 -0.97 19.14
N ASN A 28 17.37 0.21 18.68
CA ASN A 28 18.03 1.24 19.48
C ASN A 28 19.30 0.69 20.18
N LEU A 29 20.09 -0.08 19.44
CA LEU A 29 21.33 -0.69 19.89
C LEU A 29 22.53 -0.22 19.03
N SER A 30 23.74 -0.43 19.53
CA SER A 30 24.95 -0.31 18.69
C SER A 30 25.12 -1.57 17.80
N GLN A 31 25.69 -1.38 16.62
CA GLN A 31 25.99 -2.52 15.72
C GLN A 31 26.92 -3.58 16.38
N PRO A 32 27.95 -3.22 17.17
CA PRO A 32 28.72 -4.20 17.93
C PRO A 32 27.89 -5.02 18.92
N ALA A 33 26.91 -4.40 19.60
CA ALA A 33 26.00 -5.10 20.53
C ALA A 33 25.15 -6.15 19.80
N VAL A 34 24.61 -5.78 18.62
CA VAL A 34 23.88 -6.71 17.75
C VAL A 34 24.78 -7.87 17.32
N SER A 35 26.00 -7.58 16.84
CA SER A 35 26.94 -8.62 16.43
C SER A 35 27.31 -9.56 17.58
N HIS A 36 27.51 -9.01 18.77
CA HIS A 36 27.79 -9.81 19.97
C HIS A 36 26.61 -10.73 20.35
N ALA A 37 25.38 -10.20 20.32
CA ALA A 37 24.17 -10.99 20.58
C ALA A 37 24.02 -12.16 19.59
N ILE A 38 24.25 -11.92 18.29
CA ILE A 38 24.22 -12.96 17.26
C ILE A 38 25.32 -14.01 17.48
N LYS A 39 26.55 -13.58 17.81
CA LYS A 39 27.67 -14.50 18.12
C LYS A 39 27.34 -15.42 19.31
N ASN A 40 26.68 -14.89 20.34
CA ASN A 40 26.29 -15.70 21.50
C ASN A 40 25.12 -16.65 21.16
N LEU A 41 24.14 -16.18 20.37
CA LEU A 41 23.05 -17.04 19.90
C LEU A 41 23.58 -18.19 19.02
N LYS A 42 24.53 -17.93 18.12
CA LYS A 42 25.23 -18.96 17.34
C LYS A 42 25.82 -20.03 18.24
N LYS A 43 26.52 -19.64 19.33
CA LYS A 43 27.07 -20.60 20.29
C LYS A 43 25.97 -21.46 20.96
N SER A 44 24.83 -20.86 21.27
CA SER A 44 23.68 -21.56 21.85
C SER A 44 22.96 -22.47 20.85
N ALA A 45 22.90 -22.08 19.60
CA ALA A 45 22.28 -22.85 18.51
C ALA A 45 23.21 -23.98 17.98
N GLY A 46 24.50 -23.87 18.22
CA GLY A 46 25.50 -24.87 17.79
C GLY A 46 25.86 -24.79 16.30
N ASP A 47 25.35 -23.81 15.55
CA ASP A 47 25.55 -23.69 14.10
C ASP A 47 25.52 -22.23 13.63
N GLU A 48 25.98 -21.97 12.41
CA GLU A 48 25.88 -20.69 11.74
C GLU A 48 24.40 -20.37 11.43
N LEU A 49 23.98 -19.15 11.76
CA LEU A 49 22.61 -18.68 11.51
C LEU A 49 22.50 -17.85 10.23
N PHE A 50 23.62 -17.24 9.83
CA PHE A 50 23.73 -16.43 8.63
C PHE A 50 24.89 -16.87 7.75
N ARG A 51 24.76 -16.68 6.44
CA ARG A 51 25.79 -16.90 5.42
C ARG A 51 25.85 -15.73 4.44
N LYS A 52 26.96 -15.60 3.74
CA LYS A 52 27.04 -14.69 2.58
C LYS A 52 26.65 -15.46 1.32
N ALA A 53 25.73 -14.92 0.55
CA ALA A 53 25.30 -15.44 -0.75
C ALA A 53 25.32 -14.29 -1.76
N GLY A 54 26.19 -14.37 -2.77
CA GLY A 54 26.34 -13.30 -3.75
C GLY A 54 26.68 -11.93 -3.12
N GLY A 55 27.53 -11.90 -2.10
CA GLY A 55 27.88 -10.67 -1.38
C GLY A 55 26.81 -10.12 -0.41
N LYS A 56 25.63 -10.72 -0.38
CA LYS A 56 24.52 -10.34 0.50
C LYS A 56 24.37 -11.29 1.68
N LEU A 57 23.86 -10.78 2.79
CA LEU A 57 23.53 -11.58 3.96
C LEU A 57 22.29 -12.43 3.66
N ALA A 58 22.33 -13.71 4.04
CA ALA A 58 21.23 -14.65 3.91
C ALA A 58 21.18 -15.59 5.11
N LEU A 59 20.04 -16.20 5.39
CA LEU A 59 19.92 -17.23 6.41
C LEU A 59 20.57 -18.56 5.94
N THR A 60 21.09 -19.32 6.89
CA THR A 60 21.41 -20.75 6.72
C THR A 60 20.13 -21.59 6.86
N ALA A 61 20.21 -22.90 6.66
CA ALA A 61 19.11 -23.81 6.97
C ALA A 61 18.70 -23.72 8.45
N THR A 62 19.67 -23.75 9.36
CA THR A 62 19.48 -23.58 10.81
C THR A 62 18.87 -22.20 11.12
N GLY A 63 19.37 -21.14 10.47
CA GLY A 63 18.81 -19.79 10.58
C GLY A 63 17.36 -19.71 10.13
N ALA A 64 16.98 -20.40 9.05
CA ALA A 64 15.60 -20.42 8.58
C ALA A 64 14.66 -21.13 9.55
N VAL A 65 15.09 -22.23 10.15
CA VAL A 65 14.32 -22.93 11.20
C VAL A 65 14.12 -22.01 12.41
N LEU A 66 15.20 -21.39 12.89
CA LEU A 66 15.15 -20.48 14.03
C LEU A 66 14.29 -19.25 13.74
N TYR A 67 14.35 -18.73 12.51
CA TYR A 67 13.49 -17.60 12.09
C TYR A 67 12.01 -17.93 12.20
N LYS A 68 11.60 -19.11 11.71
CA LYS A 68 10.21 -19.60 11.85
C LYS A 68 9.77 -19.73 13.31
N ALA A 69 10.64 -20.24 14.17
CA ALA A 69 10.37 -20.32 15.60
C ALA A 69 10.22 -18.93 16.22
N CYS A 70 11.09 -17.99 15.90
CA CYS A 70 11.00 -16.60 16.35
C CYS A 70 9.70 -15.91 15.90
N GLU A 71 9.24 -16.14 14.67
CA GLU A 71 7.94 -15.62 14.21
C GLU A 71 6.80 -16.05 15.13
N THR A 72 6.78 -17.30 15.55
CA THR A 72 5.74 -17.83 16.44
C THR A 72 5.87 -17.28 17.85
N ILE A 73 7.09 -17.28 18.41
CA ILE A 73 7.36 -16.78 19.76
C ILE A 73 6.96 -15.31 19.90
N PHE A 74 7.42 -14.45 18.99
CA PHE A 74 7.14 -13.01 19.07
C PHE A 74 5.68 -12.68 18.74
N TYR A 75 5.03 -13.48 17.89
CA TYR A 75 3.59 -13.38 17.68
C TYR A 75 2.81 -13.67 18.97
N GLU A 76 3.10 -14.77 19.67
CA GLU A 76 2.39 -15.12 20.91
C GLU A 76 2.67 -14.14 22.05
N LEU A 77 3.90 -13.60 22.14
CA LEU A 77 4.22 -12.55 23.09
C LEU A 77 3.39 -11.29 22.82
N GLU A 78 3.37 -10.80 21.58
CA GLU A 78 2.63 -9.61 21.17
C GLU A 78 1.11 -9.80 21.40
N ARG A 79 0.59 -10.99 21.08
CA ARG A 79 -0.81 -11.35 21.35
C ARG A 79 -1.13 -11.37 22.84
N THR A 80 -0.21 -11.89 23.65
CA THR A 80 -0.39 -11.92 25.11
C THR A 80 -0.38 -10.51 25.70
N GLU A 81 0.50 -9.64 25.24
CA GLU A 81 0.53 -8.22 25.62
C GLU A 81 -0.80 -7.53 25.28
N GLU A 82 -1.37 -7.81 24.11
CA GLU A 82 -2.69 -7.29 23.72
C GLU A 82 -3.83 -7.81 24.63
N LEU A 83 -3.82 -9.10 24.95
CA LEU A 83 -4.81 -9.69 25.85
C LEU A 83 -4.73 -9.11 27.25
N LEU A 84 -3.51 -8.90 27.77
CA LEU A 84 -3.29 -8.24 29.06
C LEU A 84 -3.73 -6.77 29.04
N ALA A 85 -3.54 -6.08 27.92
CA ALA A 85 -4.02 -4.72 27.75
C ALA A 85 -5.56 -4.66 27.65
N LYS A 86 -6.19 -5.64 26.97
CA LYS A 86 -7.65 -5.75 26.83
C LYS A 86 -8.35 -5.95 28.18
N SER A 87 -7.72 -6.65 29.12
CA SER A 87 -8.24 -6.78 30.49
C SER A 87 -8.37 -5.44 31.24
N ARG A 88 -7.80 -4.35 30.65
CA ARG A 88 -7.85 -2.97 31.14
C ARG A 88 -8.69 -2.04 30.22
N ASP A 89 -9.59 -2.60 29.39
CA ASP A 89 -10.45 -1.88 28.44
C ASP A 89 -9.71 -1.00 27.40
N LYS A 90 -8.51 -1.38 26.97
CA LYS A 90 -7.74 -0.60 25.98
C LYS A 90 -7.17 -1.51 24.89
N SER A 91 -7.66 -1.33 23.65
CA SER A 91 -6.90 -1.79 22.48
C SER A 91 -5.68 -0.89 22.33
N ILE A 92 -4.49 -1.42 22.54
CA ILE A 92 -3.23 -0.67 22.53
C ILE A 92 -2.31 -1.27 21.47
N GLY A 93 -1.53 -0.43 20.81
CA GLY A 93 -0.44 -0.86 19.95
C GLY A 93 -0.35 -0.09 18.63
N THR A 94 0.66 -0.40 17.86
CA THR A 94 0.90 0.22 16.56
C THR A 94 0.42 -0.69 15.44
N ILE A 95 -0.21 -0.11 14.41
CA ILE A 95 -0.51 -0.75 13.13
C ILE A 95 0.28 -0.01 12.04
N ARG A 96 1.17 -0.72 11.36
CA ARG A 96 1.91 -0.22 10.20
C ARG A 96 1.05 -0.44 8.96
N LEU A 97 0.44 0.64 8.48
CA LEU A 97 -0.56 0.64 7.41
C LEU A 97 0.06 1.10 6.10
N GLY A 98 0.06 0.22 5.11
CA GLY A 98 0.47 0.52 3.74
C GLY A 98 -0.72 0.82 2.84
N ALA A 99 -0.59 1.80 1.95
CA ALA A 99 -1.56 2.04 0.89
C ALA A 99 -0.88 2.58 -0.38
N THR A 100 -1.59 2.52 -1.52
CA THR A 100 -1.15 3.26 -2.71
C THR A 100 -1.10 4.74 -2.41
N VAL A 101 -0.20 5.46 -3.10
CA VAL A 101 0.05 6.90 -2.82
C VAL A 101 -1.23 7.71 -2.96
N GLU A 102 -1.94 7.52 -4.06
CA GLU A 102 -3.14 8.27 -4.40
C GLU A 102 -4.26 8.04 -3.38
N PHE A 103 -4.57 6.79 -3.10
CA PHE A 103 -5.61 6.43 -2.14
C PHE A 103 -5.23 6.88 -0.73
N GLY A 104 -3.99 6.63 -0.32
CA GLY A 104 -3.47 6.98 0.99
C GLY A 104 -3.59 8.48 1.29
N THR A 105 -3.08 9.31 0.38
CA THR A 105 -3.02 10.78 0.57
C THR A 105 -4.35 11.47 0.33
N THR A 106 -5.19 10.95 -0.54
CA THR A 106 -6.44 11.62 -0.93
C THR A 106 -7.60 11.22 -0.04
N LEU A 107 -7.77 9.93 0.24
CA LEU A 107 -8.93 9.36 0.94
C LEU A 107 -8.63 8.82 2.32
N LEU A 108 -7.68 7.86 2.43
CA LEU A 108 -7.50 7.02 3.60
C LEU A 108 -7.27 7.84 4.88
N VAL A 109 -6.35 8.81 4.84
CA VAL A 109 -6.03 9.64 6.02
C VAL A 109 -7.27 10.38 6.53
N LYS A 110 -8.12 10.89 5.62
CA LYS A 110 -9.35 11.60 6.00
C LYS A 110 -10.38 10.67 6.63
N CYS A 111 -10.55 9.47 6.02
CA CYS A 111 -11.50 8.46 6.51
C CYS A 111 -11.12 7.95 7.89
N LEU A 112 -9.83 7.82 8.19
CA LEU A 112 -9.34 7.31 9.45
C LEU A 112 -9.46 8.29 10.63
N LYS A 113 -9.84 9.55 10.40
CA LYS A 113 -10.02 10.55 11.47
C LYS A 113 -10.95 10.08 12.59
N SER A 114 -12.10 9.48 12.23
CA SER A 114 -13.07 8.95 13.21
C SER A 114 -12.55 7.70 13.90
N PHE A 115 -11.86 6.82 13.18
CA PHE A 115 -11.22 5.64 13.74
C PHE A 115 -10.19 6.00 14.81
N ILE A 116 -9.28 6.92 14.50
CA ILE A 116 -8.23 7.38 15.42
C ILE A 116 -8.84 7.99 16.68
N LYS A 117 -9.90 8.80 16.54
CA LYS A 117 -10.60 9.40 17.68
C LYS A 117 -11.27 8.34 18.58
N ALA A 118 -11.85 7.31 17.97
CA ALA A 118 -12.53 6.22 18.69
C ALA A 118 -11.56 5.22 19.33
N ASN A 119 -10.31 5.17 18.87
CA ASN A 119 -9.30 4.21 19.33
C ASN A 119 -7.99 4.90 19.74
N PRO A 120 -7.97 5.72 20.81
CA PRO A 120 -6.82 6.55 21.18
C PRO A 120 -5.58 5.73 21.58
N GLY A 121 -5.74 4.44 21.90
CA GLY A 121 -4.65 3.52 22.22
C GLY A 121 -4.00 2.90 20.97
N ILE A 122 -4.59 3.05 19.78
CA ILE A 122 -4.05 2.51 18.54
C ILE A 122 -3.28 3.61 17.81
N HIS A 123 -1.99 3.39 17.62
CA HIS A 123 -1.15 4.25 16.79
C HIS A 123 -1.09 3.72 15.36
N LEU A 124 -1.17 4.60 14.36
CA LEU A 124 -1.09 4.26 12.94
C LEU A 124 0.18 4.85 12.33
N ASP A 125 1.07 3.98 11.84
CA ASP A 125 2.22 4.35 11.03
C ASP A 125 1.89 4.15 9.56
N PHE A 126 1.94 5.21 8.77
CA PHE A 126 1.57 5.18 7.36
C PHE A 126 2.78 5.03 6.45
N GLN A 127 2.66 4.17 5.44
CA GLN A 127 3.60 4.09 4.32
C GLN A 127 2.84 4.08 3.00
N PHE A 128 3.02 5.12 2.18
CA PHE A 128 2.40 5.23 0.86
C PHE A 128 3.44 4.94 -0.22
N LYS A 129 3.21 3.87 -1.00
CA LYS A 129 4.12 3.41 -2.06
C LYS A 129 3.43 2.45 -3.04
N HIS A 130 4.09 2.15 -4.16
CA HIS A 130 3.55 1.27 -5.20
C HIS A 130 3.85 -0.22 -5.00
N ASP A 131 4.94 -0.57 -4.28
CA ASP A 131 5.25 -1.97 -3.93
C ASP A 131 4.93 -2.20 -2.46
N LEU A 132 3.78 -2.80 -2.21
CA LEU A 132 3.23 -3.01 -0.86
C LEU A 132 3.32 -4.47 -0.41
N ILE A 133 3.32 -5.43 -1.35
CA ILE A 133 3.29 -6.84 -1.01
C ILE A 133 4.60 -7.31 -0.34
N LYS A 134 5.75 -6.88 -0.84
CA LYS A 134 7.04 -7.28 -0.25
C LYS A 134 7.20 -6.80 1.18
N PRO A 135 6.89 -5.52 1.54
CA PRO A 135 6.87 -5.07 2.92
C PRO A 135 5.89 -5.83 3.82
N LEU A 136 4.70 -6.21 3.31
CA LEU A 136 3.74 -7.03 4.06
C LEU A 136 4.32 -8.43 4.35
N LEU A 137 4.90 -9.08 3.35
CA LEU A 137 5.52 -10.39 3.51
C LEU A 137 6.70 -10.37 4.49
N LYS A 138 7.46 -9.28 4.53
CA LYS A 138 8.59 -9.06 5.45
C LYS A 138 8.20 -8.54 6.83
N ASP A 139 6.91 -8.46 7.17
CA ASP A 139 6.41 -7.86 8.41
C ASP A 139 6.86 -6.41 8.65
N GLU A 140 7.19 -5.68 7.58
CA GLU A 140 7.45 -4.24 7.63
C GLU A 140 6.13 -3.46 7.67
N LEU A 141 5.05 -4.04 7.10
CA LEU A 141 3.67 -3.58 7.17
C LEU A 141 2.79 -4.65 7.83
N ASP A 142 1.76 -4.24 8.52
CA ASP A 142 0.79 -5.12 9.16
C ASP A 142 -0.48 -5.27 8.32
N ILE A 143 -0.95 -4.18 7.75
CA ILE A 143 -2.13 -4.11 6.88
C ILE A 143 -1.76 -3.33 5.63
N VAL A 144 -2.22 -3.79 4.48
CA VAL A 144 -2.02 -3.14 3.18
C VAL A 144 -3.36 -2.95 2.49
N ILE A 145 -3.54 -1.78 1.85
CA ILE A 145 -4.69 -1.47 1.01
C ILE A 145 -4.19 -1.19 -0.41
N ASP A 146 -4.57 -2.05 -1.35
CA ASP A 146 -4.11 -1.98 -2.74
C ASP A 146 -5.21 -2.45 -3.70
N CYS A 147 -5.20 -1.95 -4.93
CA CYS A 147 -6.04 -2.44 -6.02
C CYS A 147 -5.43 -3.65 -6.76
N LYS A 148 -4.13 -3.88 -6.60
CA LYS A 148 -3.46 -5.05 -7.18
C LYS A 148 -3.89 -6.34 -6.50
N GLU A 149 -4.09 -7.39 -7.30
CA GLU A 149 -4.37 -8.71 -6.77
C GLU A 149 -3.09 -9.45 -6.42
N TYR A 150 -2.95 -9.77 -5.13
CA TYR A 150 -1.86 -10.55 -4.60
C TYR A 150 -2.31 -11.98 -4.29
N LYS A 151 -1.54 -12.96 -4.77
CA LYS A 151 -1.70 -14.38 -4.44
C LYS A 151 -0.44 -14.82 -3.70
N ALA A 152 -0.55 -14.98 -2.39
CA ALA A 152 0.54 -15.47 -1.57
C ALA A 152 -0.01 -16.26 -0.38
N ASP A 153 0.69 -17.32 0.01
CA ASP A 153 0.29 -18.15 1.15
C ASP A 153 0.36 -17.36 2.46
N GLY A 154 -0.60 -17.61 3.34
CA GLY A 154 -0.65 -16.98 4.65
C GLY A 154 -1.09 -15.52 4.64
N ILE A 155 -1.68 -15.03 3.53
CA ILE A 155 -2.28 -13.70 3.43
C ILE A 155 -3.79 -13.82 3.30
N GLU A 156 -4.52 -13.06 4.10
CA GLU A 156 -5.95 -12.82 3.94
C GLU A 156 -6.18 -11.62 3.02
N LYS A 157 -7.18 -11.74 2.15
CA LYS A 157 -7.67 -10.72 1.24
C LYS A 157 -9.14 -10.44 1.54
N LYS A 158 -9.49 -9.19 1.79
CA LYS A 158 -10.89 -8.75 1.96
C LYS A 158 -11.20 -7.63 0.98
N PRO A 159 -12.33 -7.70 0.24
CA PRO A 159 -12.73 -6.63 -0.67
C PRO A 159 -13.09 -5.37 0.13
N LEU A 160 -12.74 -4.21 -0.43
CA LEU A 160 -13.00 -2.92 0.20
C LEU A 160 -14.04 -2.12 -0.60
N PHE A 161 -13.64 -1.51 -1.70
CA PHE A 161 -14.53 -0.74 -2.57
C PHE A 161 -14.08 -0.87 -4.03
N ARG A 162 -14.93 -0.40 -4.96
CA ARG A 162 -14.60 -0.31 -6.38
C ARG A 162 -14.04 1.07 -6.69
N GLU A 163 -12.97 1.13 -7.44
CA GLU A 163 -12.36 2.34 -7.91
C GLU A 163 -13.02 2.77 -9.22
N GLU A 164 -13.53 3.98 -9.26
CA GLU A 164 -14.10 4.57 -10.46
C GLU A 164 -13.09 5.51 -11.10
N TYR A 165 -13.07 5.54 -12.43
CA TYR A 165 -12.18 6.39 -13.22
C TYR A 165 -12.95 7.44 -14.00
N ALA A 166 -12.22 8.48 -14.43
CA ALA A 166 -12.73 9.51 -15.34
C ALA A 166 -11.63 9.90 -16.35
N VAL A 167 -12.07 10.22 -17.57
CA VAL A 167 -11.25 10.92 -18.55
C VAL A 167 -11.50 12.40 -18.37
N VAL A 168 -10.47 13.17 -18.03
CA VAL A 168 -10.59 14.57 -17.65
C VAL A 168 -9.74 15.49 -18.52
N ALA A 169 -10.27 16.66 -18.81
CA ALA A 169 -9.51 17.78 -19.38
C ALA A 169 -10.16 19.11 -18.98
N SER A 170 -9.48 20.22 -19.22
CA SER A 170 -10.04 21.56 -19.05
C SER A 170 -11.04 21.88 -20.17
N ALA A 171 -11.93 22.81 -19.92
CA ALA A 171 -12.87 23.31 -20.93
C ALA A 171 -12.16 23.92 -22.18
N GLU A 172 -11.03 24.57 -21.92
CA GLU A 172 -10.17 25.15 -22.97
C GLU A 172 -9.61 24.05 -23.87
N PHE A 173 -8.96 23.02 -23.30
CA PHE A 173 -8.39 21.93 -24.06
C PHE A 173 -9.43 21.18 -24.90
N ILE A 174 -10.63 20.93 -24.33
CA ILE A 174 -11.75 20.28 -25.04
C ILE A 174 -12.17 21.10 -26.26
N ARG A 175 -12.31 22.43 -26.10
CA ARG A 175 -12.74 23.35 -27.16
C ARG A 175 -11.70 23.44 -28.27
N GLU A 176 -10.42 23.61 -27.91
CA GLU A 176 -9.32 23.78 -28.88
C GLU A 176 -9.08 22.54 -29.73
N ASN A 177 -9.27 21.36 -29.14
CA ASN A 177 -9.10 20.08 -29.84
C ASN A 177 -10.41 19.51 -30.40
N GLY A 178 -11.53 20.18 -30.21
CA GLY A 178 -12.83 19.78 -30.77
C GLY A 178 -13.34 18.42 -30.26
N ILE A 179 -13.00 18.03 -29.02
CA ILE A 179 -13.27 16.70 -28.47
C ILE A 179 -14.77 16.51 -28.21
N LYS A 180 -15.37 15.54 -28.91
CA LYS A 180 -16.80 15.17 -28.78
C LYS A 180 -17.00 13.68 -28.50
N LYS A 181 -16.13 12.82 -28.99
CA LYS A 181 -16.17 11.35 -28.89
C LYS A 181 -14.79 10.80 -28.59
N PRO A 182 -14.69 9.54 -28.07
CA PRO A 182 -13.41 8.93 -27.71
C PRO A 182 -12.36 8.96 -28.81
N ALA A 183 -12.75 8.70 -30.08
CA ALA A 183 -11.83 8.69 -31.23
C ALA A 183 -11.13 10.06 -31.45
N ASP A 184 -11.71 11.17 -31.01
CA ASP A 184 -11.12 12.51 -31.18
C ASP A 184 -9.85 12.70 -30.32
N LEU A 185 -9.60 11.80 -29.35
CA LEU A 185 -8.38 11.81 -28.55
C LEU A 185 -7.12 11.42 -29.33
N SER A 186 -7.24 10.82 -30.54
CA SER A 186 -6.08 10.37 -31.34
C SER A 186 -5.11 11.51 -31.67
N GLY A 187 -5.63 12.69 -32.01
CA GLY A 187 -4.78 13.87 -32.31
C GLY A 187 -4.37 14.69 -31.10
N CYS A 188 -4.87 14.34 -29.90
CA CYS A 188 -4.67 15.10 -28.68
C CYS A 188 -3.39 14.68 -27.92
N ASN A 189 -2.86 15.57 -27.09
CA ASN A 189 -1.85 15.19 -26.11
C ASN A 189 -2.51 14.43 -24.94
N ILE A 190 -2.02 13.22 -24.70
CA ILE A 190 -2.51 12.33 -23.65
C ILE A 190 -1.53 12.34 -22.47
N LEU A 191 -2.06 12.55 -21.28
CA LEU A 191 -1.31 12.50 -20.03
C LEU A 191 -1.43 11.08 -19.44
N SER A 192 -0.31 10.38 -19.32
CA SER A 192 -0.28 8.97 -18.87
C SER A 192 0.77 8.73 -17.80
N LEU A 193 0.57 7.70 -16.97
CA LEU A 193 1.56 7.23 -15.98
C LEU A 193 2.74 6.51 -16.63
N ASP A 194 2.54 6.03 -17.84
CA ASP A 194 3.51 5.27 -18.64
C ASP A 194 3.45 5.69 -20.10
N LYS A 195 4.57 5.54 -20.79
CA LYS A 195 4.73 5.97 -22.19
C LYS A 195 3.94 5.13 -23.18
N ASP A 196 3.73 3.87 -22.85
CA ASP A 196 3.01 2.90 -23.68
C ASP A 196 1.49 2.96 -23.47
N CYS A 197 1.02 3.90 -22.63
CA CYS A 197 -0.38 4.10 -22.28
C CYS A 197 -1.08 2.84 -21.72
N ALA A 198 -0.34 1.93 -21.08
CA ALA A 198 -0.93 0.78 -20.41
C ALA A 198 -1.90 1.22 -19.30
N TRP A 199 -1.63 2.36 -18.67
CA TRP A 199 -2.53 3.03 -17.70
C TRP A 199 -3.93 3.33 -18.30
N TRP A 200 -4.01 3.65 -19.58
CA TRP A 200 -5.29 3.91 -20.26
C TRP A 200 -6.01 2.62 -20.69
N GLY A 201 -5.46 1.45 -20.40
CA GLY A 201 -6.02 0.16 -20.80
C GLY A 201 -7.48 -0.03 -20.38
N ASN A 202 -7.87 0.40 -19.19
CA ASN A 202 -9.26 0.32 -18.72
C ASN A 202 -10.21 1.15 -19.59
N PHE A 203 -9.80 2.33 -20.01
CA PHE A 203 -10.57 3.18 -20.92
C PHE A 203 -10.65 2.56 -22.31
N LEU A 204 -9.52 2.16 -22.88
CA LEU A 204 -9.46 1.57 -24.21
C LEU A 204 -10.28 0.28 -24.31
N ASN A 205 -10.23 -0.58 -23.28
CA ASN A 205 -10.98 -1.83 -23.23
C ASN A 205 -12.48 -1.65 -23.03
N ALA A 206 -12.93 -0.50 -22.52
CA ALA A 206 -14.34 -0.16 -22.41
C ALA A 206 -14.97 0.29 -23.74
N LEU A 207 -14.15 0.53 -24.78
CA LEU A 207 -14.60 1.01 -26.08
C LEU A 207 -14.67 -0.12 -27.11
N PRO A 208 -15.68 -0.10 -28.02
CA PRO A 208 -15.66 -0.91 -29.24
C PRO A 208 -14.38 -0.65 -30.04
N GLY A 209 -13.83 -1.67 -30.70
CA GLY A 209 -12.55 -1.55 -31.40
C GLY A 209 -12.48 -0.39 -32.41
N ALA A 210 -13.58 -0.14 -33.13
CA ALA A 210 -13.67 0.96 -34.11
C ALA A 210 -13.69 2.37 -33.47
N GLU A 211 -13.95 2.49 -32.16
CA GLU A 211 -14.00 3.77 -31.44
C GLU A 211 -12.74 4.04 -30.61
N ARG A 212 -11.80 3.10 -30.58
CA ARG A 212 -10.56 3.23 -29.81
C ARG A 212 -9.64 4.26 -30.48
N PRO A 213 -9.21 5.30 -29.74
CA PRO A 213 -8.21 6.23 -30.23
C PRO A 213 -6.83 5.55 -30.28
N GLU A 214 -6.03 5.95 -31.29
CA GLU A 214 -4.59 5.69 -31.31
C GLU A 214 -3.89 6.94 -30.77
N PHE A 215 -3.13 6.79 -29.67
CA PHE A 215 -2.50 7.93 -29.03
C PHE A 215 -1.17 8.27 -29.69
N GLU A 216 -1.14 9.35 -30.47
CA GLU A 216 0.06 9.81 -31.19
C GLU A 216 1.00 10.64 -30.31
N LYS A 217 0.43 11.40 -29.37
CA LYS A 217 1.19 12.29 -28.47
C LYS A 217 0.93 11.90 -27.02
N VAL A 218 1.99 11.49 -26.33
CA VAL A 218 1.91 11.04 -24.93
C VAL A 218 2.93 11.80 -24.09
N THR A 219 2.43 12.49 -23.08
CA THR A 219 3.25 13.09 -22.03
C THR A 219 3.22 12.18 -20.80
N GLU A 220 4.36 11.55 -20.52
CA GLU A 220 4.52 10.66 -19.35
C GLU A 220 4.70 11.48 -18.07
N MET A 221 3.93 11.14 -17.06
CA MET A 221 4.01 11.69 -15.71
C MET A 221 3.79 10.56 -14.70
N ASN A 222 4.80 10.21 -13.94
CA ASN A 222 4.78 9.07 -13.01
C ASN A 222 3.92 9.29 -11.73
N HIS A 223 3.04 10.29 -11.72
CA HIS A 223 2.21 10.63 -10.56
C HIS A 223 0.85 11.21 -11.00
N ILE A 224 -0.25 10.66 -10.48
CA ILE A 224 -1.63 11.08 -10.80
C ILE A 224 -1.86 12.57 -10.52
N ARG A 225 -1.30 13.12 -9.42
CA ARG A 225 -1.44 14.55 -9.12
C ARG A 225 -0.78 15.44 -10.18
N GLY A 226 0.35 14.98 -10.75
CA GLY A 226 0.98 15.65 -11.89
C GLY A 226 0.07 15.69 -13.10
N ILE A 227 -0.56 14.55 -13.45
CA ILE A 227 -1.53 14.43 -14.53
C ILE A 227 -2.71 15.40 -14.32
N ILE A 228 -3.28 15.44 -13.12
CA ILE A 228 -4.40 16.35 -12.79
C ILE A 228 -3.98 17.80 -12.95
N THR A 229 -2.81 18.18 -12.43
CA THR A 229 -2.29 19.54 -12.55
C THR A 229 -2.07 19.94 -14.01
N ALA A 230 -1.46 19.07 -14.81
CA ALA A 230 -1.25 19.31 -16.24
C ALA A 230 -2.57 19.40 -17.03
N ALA A 231 -3.58 18.61 -16.66
CA ALA A 231 -4.91 18.70 -17.29
C ALA A 231 -5.61 20.03 -16.94
N VAL A 232 -5.46 20.55 -15.71
CA VAL A 232 -5.97 21.87 -15.30
C VAL A 232 -5.32 22.98 -16.13
N GLU A 233 -4.00 22.87 -16.38
CA GLU A 233 -3.24 23.81 -17.18
C GLU A 233 -3.40 23.60 -18.70
N SER A 234 -4.43 22.86 -19.13
CA SER A 234 -4.78 22.62 -20.55
C SER A 234 -3.67 21.91 -21.35
N LEU A 235 -2.77 21.18 -20.71
CA LEU A 235 -1.65 20.52 -21.39
C LEU A 235 -2.03 19.19 -22.04
N GLY A 236 -3.21 18.60 -21.70
CA GLY A 236 -3.64 17.31 -22.24
C GLY A 236 -4.89 16.75 -21.58
N ALA A 237 -5.35 15.61 -22.09
CA ALA A 237 -6.39 14.79 -21.45
C ALA A 237 -5.76 13.74 -20.53
N GLY A 238 -6.31 13.57 -19.34
CA GLY A 238 -5.83 12.62 -18.32
C GLY A 238 -6.87 11.55 -18.00
N PHE A 239 -6.43 10.31 -17.77
CA PHE A 239 -7.24 9.22 -17.22
C PHE A 239 -6.87 9.04 -15.75
N VAL A 240 -7.81 9.28 -14.84
CA VAL A 240 -7.51 9.38 -13.40
C VAL A 240 -8.64 8.78 -12.55
N PRO A 241 -8.31 8.27 -11.33
CA PRO A 241 -9.33 7.89 -10.36
C PRO A 241 -10.20 9.09 -9.98
N LYS A 242 -11.53 8.92 -9.96
CA LYS A 242 -12.47 10.01 -9.67
C LYS A 242 -12.22 10.67 -8.32
N TYR A 243 -11.82 9.88 -7.31
CA TYR A 243 -11.57 10.44 -5.98
C TYR A 243 -10.35 11.38 -5.94
N CYS A 244 -9.42 11.27 -6.90
CA CYS A 244 -8.26 12.15 -6.99
C CYS A 244 -8.59 13.52 -7.59
N VAL A 245 -9.65 13.60 -8.41
CA VAL A 245 -9.99 14.76 -9.22
C VAL A 245 -11.34 15.40 -8.83
N PHE A 246 -11.93 14.92 -7.74
CA PHE A 246 -13.26 15.36 -7.33
C PHE A 246 -13.37 16.88 -7.10
N LYS A 247 -12.35 17.51 -6.52
CA LYS A 247 -12.36 18.96 -6.27
C LYS A 247 -12.38 19.76 -7.56
N GLU A 248 -11.59 19.36 -8.52
CA GLU A 248 -11.46 19.97 -9.84
C GLU A 248 -12.75 19.81 -10.65
N LEU A 249 -13.39 18.62 -10.59
CA LEU A 249 -14.70 18.39 -11.21
C LEU A 249 -15.81 19.23 -10.55
N LYS A 250 -15.82 19.32 -9.22
CA LYS A 250 -16.80 20.13 -8.47
C LYS A 250 -16.61 21.63 -8.74
N ALA A 251 -15.37 22.08 -8.87
CA ALA A 251 -15.05 23.49 -9.17
C ALA A 251 -15.25 23.83 -10.65
N GLY A 252 -15.44 22.84 -11.54
CA GLY A 252 -15.55 23.03 -12.98
C GLY A 252 -14.22 23.37 -13.68
N THR A 253 -13.07 23.28 -12.98
CA THR A 253 -11.74 23.48 -13.58
C THR A 253 -11.35 22.32 -14.48
N LEU A 254 -11.87 21.11 -14.20
CA LEU A 254 -11.82 19.97 -15.09
C LEU A 254 -13.21 19.45 -15.39
N ILE A 255 -13.36 18.83 -16.53
CA ILE A 255 -14.61 18.21 -17.02
C ILE A 255 -14.33 16.72 -17.22
N ASN A 256 -15.23 15.85 -16.74
CA ASN A 256 -15.25 14.47 -17.18
C ASN A 256 -15.79 14.43 -18.61
N ILE A 257 -14.93 14.13 -19.58
CA ILE A 257 -15.23 14.28 -21.00
C ILE A 257 -16.27 13.24 -21.46
N PHE A 258 -16.24 12.02 -20.89
CA PHE A 258 -17.09 10.90 -21.30
C PHE A 258 -17.84 10.30 -20.08
N PRO A 259 -18.73 11.06 -19.44
CA PRO A 259 -19.42 10.60 -18.22
C PRO A 259 -20.36 9.42 -18.44
N GLN A 260 -20.78 9.19 -19.70
CA GLN A 260 -21.65 8.08 -20.11
C GLN A 260 -20.93 6.75 -20.26
N LEU A 261 -19.58 6.74 -20.36
CA LEU A 261 -18.82 5.51 -20.51
C LEU A 261 -18.79 4.73 -19.19
N ARG A 262 -19.14 3.46 -19.27
CA ARG A 262 -18.91 2.51 -18.19
C ARG A 262 -17.48 2.01 -18.26
N LEU A 263 -16.59 2.71 -17.61
CA LEU A 263 -15.19 2.31 -17.49
C LEU A 263 -15.07 1.07 -16.61
N LEU A 264 -14.08 0.24 -16.88
CA LEU A 264 -13.78 -0.89 -16.01
C LEU A 264 -13.37 -0.37 -14.63
N GLU A 265 -13.89 -1.03 -13.60
CA GLU A 265 -13.63 -0.64 -12.21
C GLU A 265 -12.60 -1.59 -11.61
N ASP A 266 -11.53 -1.03 -11.08
CA ASP A 266 -10.65 -1.79 -10.23
C ASP A 266 -11.27 -1.95 -8.83
N ARG A 267 -10.84 -2.94 -8.09
CA ARG A 267 -11.30 -3.16 -6.74
C ARG A 267 -10.15 -3.06 -5.76
N PHE A 268 -10.31 -2.21 -4.77
CA PHE A 268 -9.41 -2.18 -3.63
C PHE A 268 -9.66 -3.34 -2.68
N TYR A 269 -8.59 -3.83 -2.11
CA TYR A 269 -8.60 -4.91 -1.12
C TYR A 269 -7.76 -4.53 0.08
N VAL A 270 -8.15 -5.04 1.23
CA VAL A 270 -7.34 -5.06 2.44
C VAL A 270 -6.61 -6.38 2.51
N TYR A 271 -5.31 -6.33 2.69
CA TYR A 271 -4.43 -7.48 2.86
C TYR A 271 -3.77 -7.46 4.22
N GLN A 272 -3.72 -8.60 4.88
CA GLN A 272 -2.98 -8.80 6.12
C GLN A 272 -2.50 -10.25 6.21
N LYS A 273 -1.47 -10.52 7.01
CA LYS A 273 -1.10 -11.90 7.28
C LYS A 273 -2.17 -12.59 8.12
N THR A 274 -2.56 -13.81 7.75
CA THR A 274 -3.55 -14.62 8.47
C THR A 274 -3.22 -14.74 9.96
N LYS A 275 -1.94 -14.93 10.29
CA LYS A 275 -1.47 -14.96 11.68
C LYS A 275 -1.80 -13.68 12.46
N ARG A 276 -1.78 -12.51 11.81
CA ARG A 276 -2.02 -11.21 12.45
C ARG A 276 -3.48 -10.80 12.49
N ALA A 277 -4.35 -11.47 11.73
CA ALA A 277 -5.79 -11.20 11.71
C ALA A 277 -6.48 -11.40 13.08
N GLY A 278 -5.85 -12.16 13.96
CA GLY A 278 -6.31 -12.39 15.33
C GLY A 278 -6.17 -11.21 16.29
N PHE A 279 -5.29 -10.24 15.99
CA PHE A 279 -5.09 -9.07 16.85
C PHE A 279 -6.33 -8.17 16.87
N GLU A 280 -6.75 -7.74 18.05
CA GLU A 280 -7.96 -6.91 18.22
C GLU A 280 -7.83 -5.56 17.50
N ARG A 281 -6.66 -4.92 17.56
CA ARG A 281 -6.40 -3.68 16.82
C ARG A 281 -6.55 -3.86 15.31
N HIS A 282 -6.12 -5.02 14.75
CA HIS A 282 -6.26 -5.32 13.32
C HIS A 282 -7.73 -5.57 12.95
N LYS A 283 -8.46 -6.32 13.79
CA LYS A 283 -9.91 -6.53 13.62
C LYS A 283 -10.66 -5.21 13.65
N ALA A 284 -10.36 -4.35 14.61
CA ALA A 284 -10.98 -3.03 14.73
C ALA A 284 -10.78 -2.21 13.45
N LEU A 285 -9.54 -2.12 12.93
CA LEU A 285 -9.25 -1.36 11.72
C LEU A 285 -9.87 -2.00 10.47
N THR A 286 -9.75 -3.31 10.29
CA THR A 286 -10.32 -4.00 9.11
C THR A 286 -11.85 -3.96 9.10
N CYS A 287 -12.49 -4.05 10.25
CA CYS A 287 -13.94 -3.88 10.39
C CYS A 287 -14.37 -2.43 10.05
N PHE A 288 -13.63 -1.45 10.57
CA PHE A 288 -13.87 -0.04 10.23
C PHE A 288 -13.75 0.19 8.72
N LEU A 289 -12.69 -0.29 8.09
CA LEU A 289 -12.46 -0.15 6.65
C LEU A 289 -13.55 -0.85 5.82
N ALA A 290 -13.99 -2.05 6.22
CA ALA A 290 -15.04 -2.79 5.53
C ALA A 290 -16.41 -2.07 5.57
N ASN A 291 -16.66 -1.28 6.61
CA ASN A 291 -17.87 -0.48 6.76
C ASN A 291 -17.77 0.91 6.09
N MET A 292 -16.64 1.22 5.48
CA MET A 292 -16.39 2.46 4.76
C MET A 292 -17.22 2.47 3.48
N LYS A 293 -18.33 3.22 3.46
CA LYS A 293 -19.14 3.38 2.26
C LYS A 293 -18.50 4.43 1.36
N THR A 294 -18.32 4.09 0.07
CA THR A 294 -17.90 5.07 -0.95
C THR A 294 -18.84 6.25 -1.08
N SER A 295 -20.15 6.06 -0.77
CA SER A 295 -21.12 7.14 -0.69
C SER A 295 -20.81 8.17 0.41
N ASN A 296 -20.12 7.78 1.49
CA ASN A 296 -19.63 8.71 2.52
C ASN A 296 -18.32 9.43 2.08
N LEU A 297 -17.80 9.07 0.92
CA LEU A 297 -16.65 9.68 0.25
C LEU A 297 -17.11 10.76 -0.76
N THR A 298 -18.42 10.91 -0.97
CA THR A 298 -19.01 12.06 -1.63
C THR A 298 -18.90 13.24 -0.65
N TRP A 299 -17.92 14.00 -0.91
CA TRP A 299 -17.42 15.16 -0.22
C TRP A 299 -18.51 16.23 -0.09
N ALA A 300 -19.07 16.39 1.11
CA ALA A 300 -19.70 17.64 1.48
C ALA A 300 -18.62 18.70 1.75
#